data_0ae9eded64ebc3669b28e0e45b82b897
#
_entry.id   0ae9eded64ebc3669b28e0e45b82b897
#
_cell.length_a   1.000
_cell.length_b   1.000
_cell.length_c   1.000
_cell.angle_alpha   90.00
_cell.angle_beta   90.00
_cell.angle_gamma   90.00
#
_symmetry.space_group_name_H-M   'P 1'
#
loop_
_entity.id
_entity.type
_entity.pdbx_description
1 polymer ?
#
loop_
_entity_poly.entity_id
_entity_poly.type
_entity_poly.pdbx_seq_one_letter_code
_entity_poly.pdbx_strand_id
1 'polypeptide(L)'
;MAKKAAISFIFITLLIDVTGLGIIIPVLPKLIEELTGGSISDASAIGGWLTATYAALQFLFSPILGGLSDRYGRRPVLLISLFGFALDYLFLSYAPTIGWLFVGRAIAGISGASFTTASAYIADISNDKNRAQNFGMIGAAFGLGFIIGPVIGGLLGSMGSRVPFMFAAGLSFLNWMYGYFVLPESL
;
A
#
# COMPACT_ATOMS: atom_id res chain seq x y z
N MET A 1 -15.66 -9.47 -20.82
CA MET A 1 -14.79 -10.19 -19.86
C MET A 1 -13.69 -9.28 -19.31
N ALA A 2 -13.00 -8.49 -20.11
CA ALA A 2 -11.88 -7.62 -19.65
C ALA A 2 -12.26 -6.64 -18.53
N LYS A 3 -13.40 -5.93 -18.61
CA LYS A 3 -13.82 -4.97 -17.57
C LYS A 3 -14.09 -5.62 -16.21
N LYS A 4 -14.64 -6.83 -16.14
CA LYS A 4 -14.85 -7.54 -14.87
C LYS A 4 -13.54 -7.97 -14.26
N ALA A 5 -12.59 -8.46 -15.07
CA ALA A 5 -11.25 -8.82 -14.61
C ALA A 5 -10.49 -7.60 -14.06
N ALA A 6 -10.61 -6.44 -14.72
CA ALA A 6 -10.00 -5.20 -14.25
C ALA A 6 -10.57 -4.73 -12.89
N ILE A 7 -11.90 -4.78 -12.71
CA ILE A 7 -12.55 -4.41 -11.44
C ILE A 7 -12.08 -5.35 -10.32
N SER A 8 -12.08 -6.65 -10.55
CA SER A 8 -11.60 -7.63 -9.57
C SER A 8 -10.12 -7.42 -9.23
N PHE A 9 -9.29 -7.10 -10.22
CA PHE A 9 -7.89 -6.78 -10.01
C PHE A 9 -7.74 -5.53 -9.11
N ILE A 10 -8.42 -4.44 -9.43
CA ILE A 10 -8.35 -3.20 -8.63
C ILE A 10 -8.82 -3.46 -7.19
N PHE A 11 -9.90 -4.23 -7.00
CA PHE A 11 -10.37 -4.60 -5.67
C PHE A 11 -9.29 -5.37 -4.89
N ILE A 12 -8.69 -6.40 -5.48
CA ILE A 12 -7.64 -7.21 -4.86
C ILE A 12 -6.41 -6.34 -4.55
N THR A 13 -6.02 -5.49 -5.48
CA THR A 13 -4.89 -4.55 -5.30
C THR A 13 -5.11 -3.65 -4.10
N LEU A 14 -6.25 -2.97 -4.04
CA LEU A 14 -6.56 -2.08 -2.92
C LEU A 14 -6.70 -2.85 -1.59
N LEU A 15 -7.29 -4.04 -1.63
CA LEU A 15 -7.37 -4.90 -0.44
C LEU A 15 -5.98 -5.27 0.08
N ILE A 16 -5.05 -5.64 -0.79
CA ILE A 16 -3.66 -5.95 -0.43
C ILE A 16 -2.94 -4.72 0.11
N ASP A 17 -3.05 -3.57 -0.57
CA ASP A 17 -2.42 -2.32 -0.15
C ASP A 17 -2.90 -1.89 1.24
N VAL A 18 -4.22 -1.91 1.48
CA VAL A 18 -4.79 -1.53 2.79
C VAL A 18 -4.49 -2.59 3.86
N THR A 19 -4.47 -3.87 3.50
CA THR A 19 -4.03 -4.93 4.43
C THR A 19 -2.58 -4.71 4.85
N GLY A 20 -1.70 -4.35 3.92
CA GLY A 20 -0.31 -4.00 4.20
C GLY A 20 -0.18 -2.82 5.17
N LEU A 21 -0.95 -1.75 4.95
CA LEU A 21 -1.01 -0.63 5.90
C LEU A 21 -1.50 -1.08 7.29
N GLY A 22 -2.52 -1.93 7.34
CA GLY A 22 -3.05 -2.50 8.58
C GLY A 22 -2.07 -3.38 9.34
N ILE A 23 -1.21 -4.13 8.62
CA ILE A 23 -0.15 -4.96 9.21
C ILE A 23 0.85 -4.10 9.99
N ILE A 24 1.19 -2.91 9.50
CA ILE A 24 2.17 -2.01 10.11
C ILE A 24 1.74 -1.57 11.51
N ILE A 25 0.46 -1.27 11.69
CA ILE A 25 -0.07 -0.64 12.91
C ILE A 25 0.35 -1.38 14.18
N PRO A 26 0.11 -2.70 14.35
CA PRO A 26 0.47 -3.40 15.58
C PRO A 26 1.95 -3.77 15.71
N VAL A 27 2.71 -3.75 14.62
CA VAL A 27 4.05 -4.34 14.57
C VAL A 27 5.16 -3.30 14.55
N LEU A 28 4.92 -2.14 13.95
CA LEU A 28 5.91 -1.08 13.79
C LEU A 28 6.47 -0.59 15.14
N PRO A 29 5.67 -0.35 16.19
CA PRO A 29 6.23 0.07 17.48
C PRO A 29 7.24 -0.92 18.05
N LYS A 30 6.93 -2.21 17.97
CA LYS A 30 7.83 -3.28 18.45
C LYS A 30 9.15 -3.31 17.67
N LEU A 31 9.09 -3.16 16.35
CA LEU A 31 10.30 -3.08 15.52
C LEU A 31 11.15 -1.86 15.88
N ILE A 32 10.53 -0.72 16.16
CA ILE A 32 11.23 0.50 16.57
C ILE A 32 11.90 0.32 17.94
N GLU A 33 11.20 -0.28 18.92
CA GLU A 33 11.79 -0.62 20.23
C GLU A 33 13.03 -1.52 20.07
N GLU A 34 12.95 -2.55 19.24
CA GLU A 34 14.08 -3.44 18.96
C GLU A 34 15.28 -2.72 18.33
N LEU A 35 15.03 -1.72 17.46
CA LEU A 35 16.10 -0.96 16.80
C LEU A 35 16.71 0.13 17.67
N THR A 36 15.97 0.69 18.61
CA THR A 36 16.40 1.81 19.44
C THR A 36 16.85 1.39 20.85
N GLY A 37 16.33 0.26 21.34
CA GLY A 37 16.43 -0.09 22.76
C GLY A 37 15.65 0.87 23.69
N GLY A 38 14.77 1.73 23.11
CA GLY A 38 14.03 2.77 23.82
C GLY A 38 12.72 2.28 24.41
N SER A 39 11.94 3.21 24.94
CA SER A 39 10.62 2.95 25.49
C SER A 39 9.54 2.86 24.41
N ILE A 40 8.39 2.29 24.76
CA ILE A 40 7.19 2.26 23.88
C ILE A 40 6.70 3.68 23.54
N SER A 41 6.93 4.64 24.43
CA SER A 41 6.61 6.06 24.20
C SER A 41 7.48 6.64 23.09
N ASP A 42 8.78 6.38 23.12
CA ASP A 42 9.73 6.83 22.09
C ASP A 42 9.43 6.16 20.76
N ALA A 43 9.13 4.85 20.79
CA ALA A 43 8.73 4.09 19.60
C ALA A 43 7.47 4.64 18.98
N SER A 44 6.48 5.05 19.77
CA SER A 44 5.25 5.65 19.30
C SER A 44 5.48 7.03 18.67
N ALA A 45 6.34 7.85 19.22
CA ALA A 45 6.71 9.14 18.65
C ALA A 45 7.43 8.98 17.30
N ILE A 46 8.41 8.07 17.20
CA ILE A 46 9.09 7.74 15.93
C ILE A 46 8.10 7.18 14.92
N GLY A 47 7.17 6.29 15.33
CA GLY A 47 6.11 5.76 14.49
C GLY A 47 5.20 6.86 13.93
N GLY A 48 4.88 7.87 14.75
CA GLY A 48 4.17 9.07 14.32
C GLY A 48 4.92 9.84 13.23
N TRP A 49 6.23 10.06 13.38
CA TRP A 49 7.06 10.71 12.37
C TRP A 49 7.18 9.89 11.07
N LEU A 50 7.28 8.58 11.15
CA LEU A 50 7.28 7.68 9.99
C LEU A 50 5.96 7.77 9.22
N THR A 51 4.84 7.79 9.93
CA THR A 51 3.51 7.95 9.34
C THR A 51 3.34 9.35 8.72
N ALA A 52 3.81 10.40 9.40
CA ALA A 52 3.78 11.76 8.88
C ALA A 52 4.63 11.91 7.61
N THR A 53 5.82 11.27 7.55
CA THR A 53 6.67 11.26 6.36
C THR A 53 5.96 10.62 5.17
N TYR A 54 5.36 9.45 5.39
CA TYR A 54 4.55 8.77 4.37
C TYR A 54 3.40 9.67 3.87
N ALA A 55 2.60 10.21 4.80
CA ALA A 55 1.43 11.02 4.45
C ALA A 55 1.80 12.33 3.74
N ALA A 56 2.85 13.01 4.19
CA ALA A 56 3.31 14.26 3.57
C ALA A 56 3.79 14.02 2.14
N LEU A 57 4.61 12.99 1.92
CA LEU A 57 5.09 12.66 0.58
C LEU A 57 3.95 12.18 -0.32
N GLN A 58 3.03 11.37 0.20
CA GLN A 58 1.84 10.96 -0.55
C GLN A 58 1.00 12.17 -0.97
N PHE A 59 0.78 13.13 -0.07
CA PHE A 59 0.06 14.36 -0.38
C PHE A 59 0.74 15.17 -1.50
N LEU A 60 2.07 15.33 -1.42
CA LEU A 60 2.83 16.09 -2.41
C LEU A 60 2.89 15.40 -3.78
N PHE A 61 3.07 14.08 -3.79
CA PHE A 61 3.27 13.32 -5.03
C PHE A 61 1.98 12.80 -5.67
N SER A 62 0.86 12.70 -4.94
CA SER A 62 -0.41 12.24 -5.50
C SER A 62 -0.89 13.05 -6.71
N PRO A 63 -0.84 14.40 -6.72
CA PRO A 63 -1.22 15.16 -7.92
C PRO A 63 -0.29 14.92 -9.10
N ILE A 64 1.02 14.76 -8.83
CA ILE A 64 2.03 14.50 -9.85
C ILE A 64 1.79 13.14 -10.51
N LEU A 65 1.62 12.11 -9.69
CA LEU A 65 1.35 10.74 -10.17
C LEU A 65 -0.04 10.64 -10.81
N GLY A 66 -1.03 11.40 -10.32
CA GLY A 66 -2.32 11.55 -10.98
C GLY A 66 -2.18 12.10 -12.40
N GLY A 67 -1.48 13.22 -12.56
CA GLY A 67 -1.20 13.82 -13.86
C GLY A 67 -0.37 12.92 -14.78
N LEU A 68 0.61 12.18 -14.23
CA LEU A 68 1.36 11.18 -15.01
C LEU A 68 0.45 10.04 -15.47
N SER A 69 -0.48 9.60 -14.62
CA SER A 69 -1.42 8.53 -14.97
C SER A 69 -2.42 8.97 -16.05
N ASP A 70 -2.79 10.26 -16.09
CA ASP A 70 -3.61 10.84 -17.15
C ASP A 70 -2.86 10.93 -18.48
N ARG A 71 -1.56 11.14 -18.44
CA ARG A 71 -0.72 11.34 -19.63
C ARG A 71 -0.15 10.06 -20.21
N TYR A 72 0.29 9.13 -19.36
CA TYR A 72 1.01 7.92 -19.76
C TYR A 72 0.20 6.64 -19.59
N GLY A 73 -1.03 6.76 -19.11
CA GLY A 73 -1.92 5.63 -18.83
C GLY A 73 -1.98 5.26 -17.35
N ARG A 74 -3.08 4.64 -16.97
CA ARG A 74 -3.34 4.23 -15.58
C ARG A 74 -2.47 3.05 -15.16
N ARG A 75 -2.30 2.08 -16.07
CA ARG A 75 -1.58 0.83 -15.80
C ARG A 75 -0.12 1.04 -15.39
N PRO A 76 0.74 1.79 -16.11
CA PRO A 76 2.13 1.96 -15.71
C PRO A 76 2.27 2.61 -14.33
N VAL A 77 1.45 3.62 -14.01
CA VAL A 77 1.51 4.31 -12.72
C VAL A 77 1.07 3.39 -11.58
N LEU A 78 0.03 2.58 -11.77
CA LEU A 78 -0.37 1.56 -10.79
C LEU A 78 0.75 0.55 -10.55
N LEU A 79 1.39 0.04 -11.59
CA LEU A 79 2.49 -0.91 -11.46
C LEU A 79 3.70 -0.32 -10.74
N ILE A 80 4.06 0.93 -11.02
CA ILE A 80 5.13 1.63 -10.30
C ILE A 80 4.78 1.79 -8.82
N SER A 81 3.54 2.15 -8.50
CA SER A 81 3.06 2.28 -7.11
C SER A 81 3.13 0.95 -6.36
N LEU A 82 2.66 -0.14 -6.97
CA LEU A 82 2.71 -1.48 -6.36
C LEU A 82 4.14 -1.95 -6.12
N PHE A 83 5.04 -1.69 -7.07
CA PHE A 83 6.45 -2.01 -6.90
C PHE A 83 7.10 -1.18 -5.78
N GLY A 84 6.74 0.11 -5.68
CA GLY A 84 7.19 0.98 -4.59
C GLY A 84 6.76 0.47 -3.21
N PHE A 85 5.53 -0.03 -3.06
CA PHE A 85 5.09 -0.65 -1.81
C PHE A 85 5.84 -1.94 -1.50
N ALA A 86 6.12 -2.78 -2.49
CA ALA A 86 6.93 -3.98 -2.28
C ALA A 86 8.35 -3.62 -1.79
N LEU A 87 8.97 -2.58 -2.36
CA LEU A 87 10.26 -2.05 -1.90
C LEU A 87 10.18 -1.51 -0.47
N ASP A 88 9.17 -0.71 -0.13
CA ASP A 88 8.99 -0.20 1.22
C ASP A 88 8.95 -1.33 2.25
N TYR A 89 8.13 -2.35 2.04
CA TYR A 89 8.05 -3.49 2.96
C TYR A 89 9.37 -4.26 3.05
N LEU A 90 10.15 -4.35 1.97
CA LEU A 90 11.50 -4.90 2.03
C LEU A 90 12.42 -4.04 2.90
N PHE A 91 12.41 -2.69 2.73
CA PHE A 91 13.16 -1.79 3.58
C PHE A 91 12.78 -1.94 5.05
N LEU A 92 11.48 -2.04 5.37
CA LEU A 92 11.01 -2.26 6.73
C LEU A 92 11.46 -3.61 7.29
N SER A 93 11.43 -4.68 6.49
CA SER A 93 11.79 -6.03 6.94
C SER A 93 13.28 -6.21 7.22
N TYR A 94 14.14 -5.55 6.45
CA TYR A 94 15.59 -5.67 6.56
C TYR A 94 16.28 -4.45 7.20
N ALA A 95 15.50 -3.47 7.70
CA ALA A 95 16.04 -2.24 8.27
C ALA A 95 17.05 -2.51 9.41
N PRO A 96 18.31 -2.08 9.27
CA PRO A 96 19.29 -2.15 10.36
C PRO A 96 19.19 -0.96 11.31
N THR A 97 18.56 0.14 10.89
CA THR A 97 18.43 1.38 11.67
C THR A 97 17.10 2.08 11.36
N ILE A 98 16.71 3.00 12.23
CA ILE A 98 15.50 3.84 12.03
C ILE A 98 15.56 4.63 10.72
N GLY A 99 16.72 5.08 10.27
CA GLY A 99 16.87 5.79 9.00
C GLY A 99 16.37 4.97 7.79
N TRP A 100 16.57 3.66 7.80
CA TRP A 100 16.05 2.78 6.76
C TRP A 100 14.53 2.68 6.76
N LEU A 101 13.90 2.77 7.93
CA LEU A 101 12.42 2.84 8.02
C LEU A 101 11.90 4.12 7.37
N PHE A 102 12.59 5.26 7.58
CA PHE A 102 12.23 6.52 6.92
C PHE A 102 12.39 6.45 5.40
N VAL A 103 13.46 5.81 4.90
CA VAL A 103 13.65 5.61 3.45
C VAL A 103 12.50 4.77 2.88
N GLY A 104 12.13 3.66 3.52
CA GLY A 104 10.98 2.85 3.10
C GLY A 104 9.70 3.67 3.06
N ARG A 105 9.37 4.37 4.17
CA ARG A 105 8.18 5.23 4.23
C ARG A 105 8.18 6.35 3.21
N ALA A 106 9.33 6.90 2.87
CA ALA A 106 9.46 7.89 1.80
C ALA A 106 9.15 7.28 0.42
N ILE A 107 9.70 6.11 0.12
CA ILE A 107 9.40 5.37 -1.12
C ILE A 107 7.89 5.09 -1.21
N ALA A 108 7.28 4.57 -0.13
CA ALA A 108 5.85 4.31 -0.11
C ALA A 108 5.01 5.58 -0.29
N GLY A 109 5.39 6.68 0.34
CA GLY A 109 4.71 7.97 0.20
C GLY A 109 4.79 8.51 -1.24
N ILE A 110 5.97 8.49 -1.85
CA ILE A 110 6.16 8.90 -3.25
C ILE A 110 5.37 7.98 -4.19
N SER A 111 5.35 6.68 -3.93
CA SER A 111 4.65 5.69 -4.75
C SER A 111 3.14 5.60 -4.45
N GLY A 112 2.65 6.27 -3.41
CA GLY A 112 1.32 6.10 -2.82
C GLY A 112 0.13 6.57 -3.67
N ALA A 113 0.29 6.65 -5.00
CA ALA A 113 -0.78 7.01 -5.94
C ALA A 113 -1.69 5.83 -6.31
N SER A 114 -1.47 4.62 -5.77
CA SER A 114 -2.28 3.45 -6.11
C SER A 114 -3.77 3.71 -5.91
N PHE A 115 -4.16 4.32 -4.78
CA PHE A 115 -5.55 4.65 -4.49
C PHE A 115 -6.13 5.68 -5.47
N THR A 116 -5.41 6.77 -5.73
CA THR A 116 -5.87 7.84 -6.64
C THR A 116 -5.99 7.31 -8.07
N THR A 117 -4.97 6.59 -8.54
CA THR A 117 -4.94 6.01 -9.89
C THR A 117 -5.98 4.88 -10.03
N ALA A 118 -6.17 4.04 -8.99
CA ALA A 118 -7.21 3.01 -8.99
C ALA A 118 -8.63 3.62 -9.05
N SER A 119 -8.86 4.72 -8.31
CA SER A 119 -10.13 5.44 -8.35
C SER A 119 -10.40 6.04 -9.73
N ALA A 120 -9.38 6.61 -10.38
CA ALA A 120 -9.48 7.11 -11.74
C ALA A 120 -9.73 5.97 -12.74
N TYR A 121 -9.00 4.85 -12.60
CA TYR A 121 -9.22 3.64 -13.41
C TYR A 121 -10.67 3.14 -13.30
N ILE A 122 -11.21 3.04 -12.07
CA ILE A 122 -12.60 2.65 -11.83
C ILE A 122 -13.57 3.65 -12.48
N ALA A 123 -13.28 4.95 -12.45
CA ALA A 123 -14.10 5.96 -13.12
C ALA A 123 -14.14 5.74 -14.64
N ASP A 124 -12.97 5.48 -15.26
CA ASP A 124 -12.82 5.30 -16.71
C ASP A 124 -13.60 4.07 -17.23
N ILE A 125 -13.65 2.98 -16.46
CA ILE A 125 -14.34 1.74 -16.87
C ILE A 125 -15.81 1.67 -16.43
N SER A 126 -16.27 2.64 -15.62
CA SER A 126 -17.63 2.68 -15.08
C SER A 126 -18.57 3.50 -15.96
N ASN A 127 -19.86 3.17 -15.88
CA ASN A 127 -20.96 3.96 -16.45
C ASN A 127 -21.93 4.37 -15.33
N ASP A 128 -22.92 5.20 -15.65
CA ASP A 128 -23.86 5.75 -14.66
C ASP A 128 -24.60 4.66 -13.86
N LYS A 129 -24.83 3.47 -14.48
CA LYS A 129 -25.56 2.38 -13.83
C LYS A 129 -24.75 1.61 -12.80
N ASN A 130 -23.43 1.51 -12.98
CA ASN A 130 -22.57 0.68 -12.15
C ASN A 130 -21.50 1.46 -11.34
N ARG A 131 -21.42 2.79 -11.54
CA ARG A 131 -20.40 3.63 -10.93
C ARG A 131 -20.45 3.57 -9.41
N ALA A 132 -21.62 3.72 -8.81
CA ALA A 132 -21.80 3.65 -7.37
C ALA A 132 -21.37 2.28 -6.80
N GLN A 133 -21.72 1.19 -7.49
CA GLN A 133 -21.33 -0.16 -7.09
C GLN A 133 -19.81 -0.35 -7.17
N ASN A 134 -19.17 0.08 -8.26
CA ASN A 134 -17.73 -0.07 -8.45
C ASN A 134 -16.92 0.76 -7.44
N PHE A 135 -17.36 1.98 -7.12
CA PHE A 135 -16.75 2.78 -6.06
C PHE A 135 -17.02 2.20 -4.66
N GLY A 136 -18.19 1.59 -4.44
CA GLY A 136 -18.48 0.86 -3.20
C GLY A 136 -17.53 -0.30 -2.94
N MET A 137 -16.98 -0.95 -3.98
CA MET A 137 -15.96 -1.98 -3.84
C MET A 137 -14.63 -1.41 -3.30
N ILE A 138 -14.28 -0.18 -3.63
CA ILE A 138 -13.11 0.50 -3.04
C ILE A 138 -13.29 0.62 -1.52
N GLY A 139 -14.46 1.10 -1.07
CA GLY A 139 -14.78 1.16 0.35
C GLY A 139 -14.75 -0.20 1.04
N ALA A 140 -15.28 -1.24 0.38
CA ALA A 140 -15.23 -2.61 0.90
C ALA A 140 -13.80 -3.14 1.03
N ALA A 141 -12.91 -2.85 0.05
CA ALA A 141 -11.50 -3.22 0.12
C ALA A 141 -10.80 -2.54 1.31
N PHE A 142 -11.10 -1.25 1.56
CA PHE A 142 -10.60 -0.53 2.73
C PHE A 142 -11.08 -1.15 4.04
N GLY A 143 -12.39 -1.35 4.18
CA GLY A 143 -12.96 -1.95 5.40
C GLY A 143 -12.38 -3.33 5.72
N LEU A 144 -12.32 -4.20 4.71
CA LEU A 144 -11.77 -5.55 4.85
C LEU A 144 -10.25 -5.51 5.14
N GLY A 145 -9.50 -4.66 4.43
CA GLY A 145 -8.05 -4.54 4.62
C GLY A 145 -7.68 -4.06 6.03
N PHE A 146 -8.41 -3.09 6.57
CA PHE A 146 -8.21 -2.62 7.95
C PHE A 146 -8.65 -3.63 9.04
N ILE A 147 -9.48 -4.61 8.72
CA ILE A 147 -9.79 -5.73 9.62
C ILE A 147 -8.73 -6.83 9.49
N ILE A 148 -8.42 -7.23 8.27
CA ILE A 148 -7.50 -8.34 7.99
C ILE A 148 -6.05 -7.98 8.35
N GLY A 149 -5.64 -6.75 8.07
CA GLY A 149 -4.26 -6.29 8.27
C GLY A 149 -3.77 -6.45 9.70
N PRO A 150 -4.42 -5.84 10.71
CA PRO A 150 -4.01 -5.99 12.11
C PRO A 150 -4.06 -7.43 12.61
N VAL A 151 -5.01 -8.25 12.14
CA VAL A 151 -5.09 -9.68 12.50
C VAL A 151 -3.86 -10.42 11.98
N ILE A 152 -3.53 -10.26 10.70
CA ILE A 152 -2.32 -10.88 10.11
C ILE A 152 -1.06 -10.32 10.79
N GLY A 153 -0.99 -9.00 10.98
CA GLY A 153 0.14 -8.33 11.63
C GLY A 153 0.38 -8.84 13.05
N GLY A 154 -0.67 -9.00 13.84
CA GLY A 154 -0.58 -9.55 15.20
C GLY A 154 -0.15 -11.02 15.22
N LEU A 155 -0.75 -11.85 14.38
CA LEU A 155 -0.42 -13.28 14.28
C LEU A 155 1.04 -13.50 13.82
N LEU A 156 1.45 -12.86 12.73
CA LEU A 156 2.82 -12.98 12.22
C LEU A 156 3.83 -12.26 13.12
N GLY A 157 3.44 -11.17 13.78
CA GLY A 157 4.26 -10.42 14.73
C GLY A 157 4.63 -11.23 15.98
N SER A 158 3.85 -12.26 16.35
CA SER A 158 4.21 -13.20 17.39
C SER A 158 5.39 -14.11 17.02
N MET A 159 5.65 -14.30 15.72
CA MET A 159 6.78 -15.07 15.19
C MET A 159 8.06 -14.22 15.06
N GLY A 160 7.93 -12.89 15.13
CA GLY A 160 9.03 -11.93 15.05
C GLY A 160 8.56 -10.62 14.45
N SER A 161 9.13 -9.49 14.90
CA SER A 161 8.73 -8.13 14.47
C SER A 161 8.91 -7.87 12.96
N ARG A 162 9.78 -8.61 12.30
CA ARG A 162 10.10 -8.45 10.87
C ARG A 162 9.26 -9.35 9.95
N VAL A 163 8.70 -10.45 10.48
CA VAL A 163 7.95 -11.45 9.70
C VAL A 163 6.73 -10.84 8.98
N PRO A 164 5.92 -9.97 9.62
CA PRO A 164 4.80 -9.34 8.95
C PRO A 164 5.20 -8.48 7.74
N PHE A 165 6.33 -7.77 7.84
CA PHE A 165 6.83 -6.95 6.72
C PHE A 165 7.35 -7.80 5.56
N MET A 166 8.02 -8.93 5.84
CA MET A 166 8.42 -9.89 4.80
C MET A 166 7.21 -10.45 4.08
N PHE A 167 6.17 -10.80 4.83
CA PHE A 167 4.90 -11.28 4.27
C PHE A 167 4.23 -10.21 3.39
N ALA A 168 4.15 -8.97 3.87
CA ALA A 168 3.58 -7.84 3.11
C ALA A 168 4.39 -7.55 1.84
N ALA A 169 5.74 -7.62 1.90
CA ALA A 169 6.60 -7.46 0.74
C ALA A 169 6.33 -8.53 -0.32
N GLY A 170 6.25 -9.79 0.09
CA GLY A 170 5.92 -10.90 -0.81
C GLY A 170 4.55 -10.75 -1.44
N LEU A 171 3.55 -10.38 -0.65
CA LEU A 171 2.18 -10.18 -1.12
C LEU A 171 2.07 -9.01 -2.11
N SER A 172 2.73 -7.87 -1.82
CA SER A 172 2.77 -6.72 -2.72
C SER A 172 3.52 -7.03 -4.02
N PHE A 173 4.61 -7.80 -3.95
CA PHE A 173 5.35 -8.23 -5.13
C PHE A 173 4.52 -9.18 -6.01
N LEU A 174 3.80 -10.14 -5.41
CA LEU A 174 2.88 -11.02 -6.13
C LEU A 174 1.74 -10.24 -6.78
N ASN A 175 1.21 -9.22 -6.08
CA ASN A 175 0.19 -8.34 -6.62
C ASN A 175 0.73 -7.51 -7.80
N TRP A 176 1.97 -7.01 -7.71
CA TRP A 176 2.63 -6.35 -8.82
C TRP A 176 2.79 -7.27 -10.03
N MET A 177 3.26 -8.51 -9.83
CA MET A 177 3.35 -9.51 -10.90
C MET A 177 1.98 -9.80 -11.51
N TYR A 178 0.96 -10.01 -10.69
CA TYR A 178 -0.40 -10.24 -11.16
C TYR A 178 -0.89 -9.06 -12.02
N GLY A 179 -0.66 -7.82 -11.57
CA GLY A 179 -0.99 -6.61 -12.33
C GLY A 179 -0.24 -6.52 -13.65
N TYR A 180 1.03 -6.88 -13.66
CA TYR A 180 1.82 -6.87 -14.87
C TYR A 180 1.24 -7.74 -15.99
N PHE A 181 0.73 -8.94 -15.65
CA PHE A 181 0.17 -9.88 -16.63
C PHE A 181 -1.32 -9.70 -16.91
N VAL A 182 -2.10 -9.19 -15.95
CA VAL A 182 -3.58 -9.24 -16.03
C VAL A 182 -4.21 -7.86 -16.23
N LEU A 183 -3.59 -6.76 -15.74
CA LEU A 183 -4.19 -5.43 -15.83
C LEU A 183 -4.08 -4.86 -17.24
N PRO A 184 -5.20 -4.64 -17.96
CA PRO A 184 -5.21 -3.90 -19.22
C PRO A 184 -5.06 -2.40 -18.97
N GLU A 185 -4.72 -1.63 -20.01
CA GLU A 185 -4.83 -0.17 -19.95
C GLU A 185 -6.30 0.26 -20.01
N SER A 186 -6.66 1.35 -19.31
CA SER A 186 -8.04 1.86 -19.27
C SER A 186 -8.24 3.13 -20.09
N LEU A 187 -7.16 3.83 -20.42
CA LEU A 187 -7.14 4.99 -21.30
C LEU A 187 -6.94 4.58 -22.75
#